data_afe4c53913c81ac918bb9eb021f6724e
#
_entry.id   afe4c53913c81ac918bb9eb021f6724e
#
_cell.length_a   1.000
_cell.length_b   1.000
_cell.length_c   1.000
_cell.angle_alpha   90.00
_cell.angle_beta   90.00
_cell.angle_gamma   90.00
#
_symmetry.space_group_name_H-M   'P 1'
#
loop_
_entity.id
_entity.type
_entity.pdbx_description
1 polymer ?
#
loop_
_entity_poly.entity_id
_entity_poly.type
_entity_poly.pdbx_seq_one_letter_code
_entity_poly.pdbx_strand_id
1 'polypeptide(L)'
;MNIDLNKLLTVTFTLFAVIDIVGSVPILISLKQKMGGINEFKATLISGIMMIFFMFIGEAFLGILGLDISAFAVGGSIVIFILGLEMVLGLEFFKGDMDVKAATVVPIAFPLIAGSGTLTTIMSLRGSNYGETVLLIAILINLVIVYGVLKSLGPIARLLGPAGLIAVR
;
A
#
# COMPACT_ATOMS: atom_id res chain seq x y z
N MET A 1 6.94 24.01 -18.20
CA MET A 1 7.01 23.35 -16.88
C MET A 1 8.13 22.30 -17.01
N ASN A 2 9.35 22.65 -16.59
CA ASN A 2 10.47 21.69 -16.67
C ASN A 2 10.41 20.78 -15.45
N ILE A 3 9.96 19.55 -15.67
CA ILE A 3 10.00 18.51 -14.64
C ILE A 3 11.45 18.04 -14.55
N ASP A 4 12.06 18.23 -13.40
CA ASP A 4 13.40 17.70 -13.12
C ASP A 4 13.32 16.17 -13.03
N LEU A 5 13.91 15.50 -14.01
CA LEU A 5 13.89 14.04 -14.11
C LEU A 5 14.53 13.37 -12.88
N ASN A 6 15.60 13.96 -12.33
CA ASN A 6 16.26 13.40 -11.15
C ASN A 6 15.32 13.45 -9.92
N LYS A 7 14.61 14.56 -9.75
CA LYS A 7 13.60 14.68 -8.68
C LYS A 7 12.47 13.67 -8.85
N LEU A 8 11.96 13.52 -10.08
CA LEU A 8 10.90 12.56 -10.38
C LEU A 8 11.35 11.12 -10.10
N LEU A 9 12.53 10.74 -10.54
CA LEU A 9 13.08 9.41 -10.27
C LEU A 9 13.25 9.19 -8.76
N THR A 10 13.85 10.14 -8.04
CA THR A 10 14.04 10.03 -6.59
C THR A 10 12.72 9.81 -5.87
N VAL A 11 11.71 10.64 -6.13
CA VAL A 11 10.40 10.54 -5.47
C VAL A 11 9.69 9.23 -5.85
N THR A 12 9.76 8.84 -7.14
CA THR A 12 9.15 7.60 -7.62
C THR A 12 9.76 6.37 -6.96
N PHE A 13 11.09 6.27 -6.88
CA PHE A 13 11.77 5.16 -6.24
C PHE A 13 11.58 5.15 -4.72
N THR A 14 11.56 6.33 -4.09
CA THR A 14 11.24 6.42 -2.65
C THR A 14 9.86 5.86 -2.36
N LEU A 15 8.84 6.28 -3.10
CA LEU A 15 7.48 5.77 -2.93
C LEU A 15 7.41 4.28 -3.27
N PHE A 16 8.05 3.82 -4.35
CA PHE A 16 8.09 2.41 -4.71
C PHE A 16 8.67 1.54 -3.58
N ALA A 17 9.78 1.98 -2.97
CA ALA A 17 10.41 1.28 -1.87
C ALA A 17 9.53 1.23 -0.61
N VAL A 18 8.81 2.32 -0.31
CA VAL A 18 7.95 2.40 0.89
C VAL A 18 6.63 1.65 0.70
N ILE A 19 6.04 1.68 -0.49
CA ILE A 19 4.83 0.90 -0.83
C ILE A 19 5.14 -0.60 -0.78
N ASP A 20 6.36 -0.98 -1.18
CA ASP A 20 6.87 -2.36 -1.18
C ASP A 20 5.86 -3.37 -1.75
N ILE A 21 5.27 -3.04 -2.89
CA ILE A 21 4.26 -3.89 -3.52
C ILE A 21 4.82 -5.26 -3.93
N VAL A 22 6.11 -5.32 -4.25
CA VAL A 22 6.78 -6.56 -4.66
C VAL A 22 6.98 -7.48 -3.44
N GLY A 23 7.46 -6.94 -2.32
CA GLY A 23 7.59 -7.67 -1.05
C GLY A 23 6.24 -8.09 -0.49
N SER A 24 5.17 -7.37 -0.81
CA SER A 24 3.80 -7.69 -0.41
C SER A 24 3.15 -8.80 -1.24
N VAL A 25 3.76 -9.26 -2.35
CA VAL A 25 3.19 -10.31 -3.24
C VAL A 25 2.76 -11.57 -2.48
N PRO A 26 3.57 -12.15 -1.57
CA PRO A 26 3.18 -13.33 -0.80
C PRO A 26 1.89 -13.12 -0.01
N ILE A 27 1.81 -11.98 0.70
CA ILE A 27 0.64 -11.58 1.49
C ILE A 27 -0.58 -11.46 0.58
N LEU A 28 -0.43 -10.78 -0.54
CA LEU A 28 -1.50 -10.54 -1.50
C LEU A 28 -2.03 -11.84 -2.13
N ILE A 29 -1.14 -12.80 -2.42
CA ILE A 29 -1.55 -14.12 -2.93
C ILE A 29 -2.36 -14.87 -1.86
N SER A 30 -1.90 -14.87 -0.61
CA SER A 30 -2.60 -15.51 0.50
C SER A 30 -4.00 -14.89 0.72
N LEU A 31 -4.09 -13.56 0.73
CA LEU A 31 -5.36 -12.84 0.84
C LEU A 31 -6.28 -13.14 -0.34
N LYS A 32 -5.75 -13.15 -1.57
CA LYS A 32 -6.53 -13.46 -2.79
C LYS A 32 -7.14 -14.86 -2.73
N GLN A 33 -6.41 -15.84 -2.18
CA GLN A 33 -6.89 -17.20 -2.01
C GLN A 33 -7.97 -17.30 -0.92
N LYS A 34 -7.74 -16.68 0.24
CA LYS A 34 -8.70 -16.68 1.37
C LYS A 34 -10.03 -16.01 1.01
N MET A 35 -9.98 -14.94 0.21
CA MET A 35 -11.15 -14.12 -0.14
C MET A 35 -11.85 -14.55 -1.44
N GLY A 36 -11.33 -15.57 -2.14
CA GLY A 36 -11.87 -15.99 -3.43
C GLY A 36 -11.64 -15.00 -4.59
N GLY A 37 -10.88 -13.93 -4.35
CA GLY A 37 -10.53 -12.91 -5.35
C GLY A 37 -10.19 -11.55 -4.76
N ILE A 38 -9.63 -10.68 -5.59
CA ILE A 38 -9.36 -9.27 -5.28
C ILE A 38 -9.85 -8.45 -6.46
N ASN A 39 -10.49 -7.33 -6.20
CA ASN A 39 -10.78 -6.35 -7.25
C ASN A 39 -9.58 -5.40 -7.36
N GLU A 40 -8.67 -5.71 -8.27
CA GLU A 40 -7.39 -5.01 -8.44
C GLU A 40 -7.58 -3.52 -8.76
N PHE A 41 -8.55 -3.21 -9.62
CA PHE A 41 -8.85 -1.82 -9.97
C PHE A 41 -9.38 -1.03 -8.77
N LYS A 42 -10.31 -1.62 -8.01
CA LYS A 42 -10.90 -0.97 -6.83
C LYS A 42 -9.84 -0.75 -5.74
N ALA A 43 -8.98 -1.75 -5.50
CA ALA A 43 -7.88 -1.62 -4.54
C ALA A 43 -6.94 -0.48 -4.93
N THR A 44 -6.48 -0.45 -6.18
CA THR A 44 -5.59 0.60 -6.69
C THR A 44 -6.24 1.98 -6.64
N LEU A 45 -7.50 2.09 -7.04
CA LEU A 45 -8.24 3.36 -7.04
C LEU A 45 -8.39 3.92 -5.62
N ILE A 46 -8.80 3.08 -4.67
CA ILE A 46 -8.95 3.50 -3.27
C ILE A 46 -7.61 3.92 -2.68
N SER A 47 -6.55 3.14 -2.92
CA SER A 47 -5.19 3.52 -2.48
C SER A 47 -4.76 4.85 -3.06
N GLY A 48 -5.03 5.07 -4.36
CA GLY A 48 -4.73 6.34 -5.03
C GLY A 48 -5.49 7.52 -4.44
N ILE A 49 -6.78 7.35 -4.18
CA ILE A 49 -7.61 8.39 -3.54
C ILE A 49 -7.05 8.72 -2.15
N MET A 50 -6.68 7.71 -1.36
CA MET A 50 -6.09 7.92 -0.04
C MET A 50 -4.74 8.65 -0.14
N MET A 51 -3.85 8.24 -1.04
CA MET A 51 -2.56 8.90 -1.24
C MET A 51 -2.72 10.37 -1.62
N ILE A 52 -3.61 10.67 -2.56
CA ILE A 52 -3.89 12.05 -3.01
C ILE A 52 -4.56 12.86 -1.89
N PHE A 53 -5.51 12.28 -1.17
CA PHE A 53 -6.14 12.93 -0.02
C PHE A 53 -5.10 13.31 1.05
N PHE A 54 -4.27 12.36 1.46
CA PHE A 54 -3.23 12.60 2.45
C PHE A 54 -2.13 13.53 1.94
N MET A 55 -1.85 13.55 0.67
CA MET A 55 -0.94 14.51 0.07
C MET A 55 -1.41 15.96 0.31
N PHE A 56 -2.70 16.25 0.15
CA PHE A 56 -3.21 17.63 0.23
C PHE A 56 -3.72 18.01 1.62
N ILE A 57 -4.34 17.10 2.33
CA ILE A 57 -5.11 17.37 3.55
C ILE A 57 -4.57 16.59 4.76
N GLY A 58 -3.67 15.61 4.54
CA GLY A 58 -3.28 14.65 5.57
C GLY A 58 -2.77 15.29 6.85
N GLU A 59 -1.89 16.28 6.75
CA GLU A 59 -1.31 16.98 7.90
C GLU A 59 -2.37 17.75 8.70
N ALA A 60 -3.25 18.48 8.02
CA ALA A 60 -4.36 19.19 8.65
C ALA A 60 -5.36 18.21 9.27
N PHE A 61 -5.66 17.10 8.59
CA PHE A 61 -6.55 16.06 9.08
C PHE A 61 -6.02 15.41 10.36
N LEU A 62 -4.73 15.04 10.40
CA LEU A 62 -4.10 14.51 11.61
C LEU A 62 -4.11 15.55 12.75
N GLY A 63 -3.84 16.82 12.43
CA GLY A 63 -3.89 17.92 13.39
C GLY A 63 -5.26 18.08 14.05
N ILE A 64 -6.37 17.94 13.30
CA ILE A 64 -7.75 17.95 13.83
C ILE A 64 -7.95 16.80 14.82
N LEU A 65 -7.34 15.63 14.57
CA LEU A 65 -7.41 14.48 15.47
C LEU A 65 -6.45 14.58 16.66
N GLY A 66 -5.65 15.63 16.76
CA GLY A 66 -4.62 15.80 17.78
C GLY A 66 -3.43 14.84 17.60
N LEU A 67 -3.23 14.33 16.39
CA LEU A 67 -2.14 13.41 16.04
C LEU A 67 -1.07 14.15 15.24
N ASP A 68 0.17 13.83 15.50
CA ASP A 68 1.27 14.17 14.62
C ASP A 68 1.58 13.03 13.62
N ILE A 69 2.40 13.34 12.61
CA ILE A 69 2.78 12.36 11.57
C ILE A 69 3.50 11.16 12.19
N SER A 70 4.30 11.36 13.24
CA SER A 70 5.06 10.30 13.91
C SER A 70 4.15 9.34 14.67
N ALA A 71 3.18 9.87 15.40
CA ALA A 71 2.17 9.06 16.11
C ALA A 71 1.35 8.21 15.13
N PHE A 72 0.96 8.79 13.98
CA PHE A 72 0.26 8.08 12.92
C PHE A 72 1.13 6.95 12.31
N ALA A 73 2.42 7.22 12.07
CA ALA A 73 3.38 6.23 11.59
C ALA A 73 3.53 5.06 12.56
N VAL A 74 3.67 5.32 13.87
CA VAL A 74 3.78 4.29 14.90
C VAL A 74 2.50 3.45 14.96
N GLY A 75 1.32 4.07 15.01
CA GLY A 75 0.05 3.35 15.03
C GLY A 75 -0.12 2.42 13.84
N GLY A 76 0.18 2.91 12.64
CA GLY A 76 0.10 2.09 11.42
C GLY A 76 1.13 0.97 11.35
N SER A 77 2.35 1.18 11.89
CA SER A 77 3.38 0.14 11.94
C SER A 77 2.95 -1.03 12.84
N ILE A 78 2.23 -0.76 13.92
CA ILE A 78 1.65 -1.81 14.80
C ILE A 78 0.65 -2.65 14.03
N VAL A 79 -0.23 -2.04 13.23
CA VAL A 79 -1.21 -2.78 12.42
C VAL A 79 -0.52 -3.69 11.41
N ILE A 80 0.50 -3.18 10.69
CA ILE A 80 1.27 -3.97 9.72
C ILE A 80 2.03 -5.11 10.44
N PHE A 81 2.58 -4.85 11.62
CA PHE A 81 3.26 -5.86 12.43
C PHE A 81 2.31 -6.99 12.84
N ILE A 82 1.09 -6.66 13.29
CA ILE A 82 0.07 -7.67 13.64
C ILE A 82 -0.32 -8.49 12.42
N LEU A 83 -0.52 -7.87 11.25
CA LEU A 83 -0.78 -8.59 10.00
C LEU A 83 0.38 -9.53 9.62
N GLY A 84 1.62 -9.09 9.80
CA GLY A 84 2.80 -9.91 9.59
C GLY A 84 2.86 -11.12 10.54
N LEU A 85 2.58 -10.91 11.82
CA LEU A 85 2.50 -12.00 12.81
C LEU A 85 1.40 -13.00 12.47
N GLU A 86 0.22 -12.52 12.10
CA GLU A 86 -0.90 -13.37 11.69
C GLU A 86 -0.48 -14.33 10.57
N MET A 87 0.28 -13.83 9.60
CA MET A 87 0.77 -14.65 8.50
C MET A 87 1.82 -15.67 8.93
N VAL A 88 2.81 -15.24 9.71
CA VAL A 88 3.92 -16.12 10.14
C VAL A 88 3.44 -17.21 11.10
N LEU A 89 2.54 -16.86 12.02
CA LEU A 89 2.03 -17.78 13.03
C LEU A 89 0.83 -18.61 12.55
N GLY A 90 0.25 -18.30 11.39
CA GLY A 90 -0.97 -18.96 10.89
C GLY A 90 -2.19 -18.71 11.76
N LEU A 91 -2.17 -17.64 12.58
CA LEU A 91 -3.27 -17.23 13.42
C LEU A 91 -4.22 -16.32 12.63
N GLU A 92 -5.45 -16.23 13.03
CA GLU A 92 -6.44 -15.32 12.44
C GLU A 92 -6.95 -14.37 13.53
N PHE A 93 -6.26 -13.23 13.70
CA PHE A 93 -6.69 -12.18 14.63
C PHE A 93 -7.90 -11.40 14.10
N PHE A 94 -7.93 -11.18 12.80
CA PHE A 94 -9.03 -10.51 12.11
C PHE A 94 -10.02 -11.55 11.57
N LYS A 95 -10.70 -12.28 12.49
CA LYS A 95 -11.81 -13.16 12.12
C LYS A 95 -13.04 -12.32 11.77
N GLY A 96 -13.36 -12.24 10.50
CA GLY A 96 -14.63 -11.74 10.00
C GLY A 96 -15.02 -12.52 8.75
N ASP A 97 -16.30 -12.81 8.58
CA ASP A 97 -16.87 -13.16 7.27
C ASP A 97 -16.65 -11.94 6.35
N MET A 98 -15.44 -11.84 5.81
CA MET A 98 -15.09 -10.71 4.95
C MET A 98 -15.75 -10.92 3.59
N ASP A 99 -16.83 -10.17 3.35
CA ASP A 99 -17.32 -9.96 1.99
C ASP A 99 -16.14 -9.47 1.10
N VAL A 100 -15.96 -10.09 -0.05
CA VAL A 100 -14.89 -9.76 -1.03
C VAL A 100 -14.80 -8.25 -1.31
N LYS A 101 -15.92 -7.54 -1.20
CA LYS A 101 -16.00 -6.09 -1.37
C LYS A 101 -15.33 -5.32 -0.23
N ALA A 102 -15.51 -5.75 1.01
CA ALA A 102 -14.92 -5.11 2.18
C ALA A 102 -13.42 -5.41 2.26
N ALA A 103 -13.03 -6.64 2.00
CA ALA A 103 -11.66 -7.11 2.04
C ALA A 103 -10.74 -6.50 0.96
N THR A 104 -11.30 -6.02 -0.14
CA THR A 104 -10.54 -5.25 -1.14
C THR A 104 -10.08 -3.89 -0.59
N VAL A 105 -10.81 -3.34 0.37
CA VAL A 105 -10.47 -2.05 1.02
C VAL A 105 -9.55 -2.28 2.20
N VAL A 106 -9.92 -3.20 3.08
CA VAL A 106 -9.17 -3.58 4.28
C VAL A 106 -8.92 -5.08 4.21
N PRO A 107 -7.68 -5.58 4.22
CA PRO A 107 -6.42 -4.88 4.46
C PRO A 107 -5.65 -4.44 3.19
N ILE A 108 -6.16 -4.62 1.97
CA ILE A 108 -5.35 -4.45 0.75
C ILE A 108 -5.07 -2.98 0.43
N ALA A 109 -6.12 -2.16 0.21
CA ALA A 109 -5.90 -0.75 -0.08
C ALA A 109 -5.31 -0.02 1.13
N PHE A 110 -5.82 -0.29 2.32
CA PHE A 110 -5.29 0.16 3.60
C PHE A 110 -5.27 -1.03 4.57
N PRO A 111 -4.20 -1.30 5.30
CA PRO A 111 -2.95 -0.54 5.40
C PRO A 111 -1.84 -0.98 4.44
N LEU A 112 -2.08 -1.97 3.54
CA LEU A 112 -1.00 -2.62 2.81
C LEU A 112 -0.39 -1.72 1.71
N ILE A 113 -1.21 -1.15 0.81
CA ILE A 113 -0.74 -0.29 -0.28
C ILE A 113 -0.61 1.16 0.19
N ALA A 114 -1.70 1.77 0.64
CA ALA A 114 -1.71 3.12 1.21
C ALA A 114 -1.55 3.05 2.73
N GLY A 115 -0.51 2.37 3.21
CA GLY A 115 -0.21 2.25 4.63
C GLY A 115 0.31 3.56 5.24
N SER A 116 0.40 3.59 6.57
CA SER A 116 0.90 4.77 7.29
C SER A 116 2.29 5.20 6.81
N GLY A 117 3.18 4.25 6.52
CA GLY A 117 4.50 4.55 5.95
C GLY A 117 4.42 5.29 4.62
N THR A 118 3.57 4.83 3.70
CA THR A 118 3.34 5.49 2.41
C THR A 118 2.74 6.88 2.60
N LEU A 119 1.70 7.01 3.44
CA LEU A 119 1.00 8.26 3.67
C LEU A 119 1.89 9.29 4.37
N THR A 120 2.66 8.89 5.38
CA THR A 120 3.62 9.78 6.07
C THR A 120 4.76 10.21 5.16
N THR A 121 5.25 9.32 4.29
CA THR A 121 6.26 9.66 3.29
C THR A 121 5.73 10.69 2.30
N ILE A 122 4.50 10.53 1.82
CA ILE A 122 3.85 11.49 0.90
C ILE A 122 3.73 12.87 1.57
N MET A 123 3.26 12.94 2.83
CA MET A 123 3.16 14.20 3.58
C MET A 123 4.54 14.85 3.77
N SER A 124 5.56 14.08 4.13
CA SER A 124 6.93 14.55 4.29
C SER A 124 7.53 15.06 2.98
N LEU A 125 7.34 14.33 1.87
CA LEU A 125 7.82 14.73 0.55
C LEU A 125 7.13 15.99 0.04
N ARG A 126 5.85 16.20 0.38
CA ARG A 126 5.14 17.44 0.05
C ARG A 126 5.77 18.66 0.71
N GLY A 127 6.20 18.55 1.98
CA GLY A 127 6.92 19.60 2.70
C GLY A 127 8.33 19.89 2.16
N SER A 128 8.84 19.06 1.25
CA SER A 128 10.17 19.15 0.69
C SER A 128 10.17 19.88 -0.66
N ASN A 129 11.37 20.26 -1.17
CA ASN A 129 11.56 21.02 -2.41
C ASN A 129 11.35 20.23 -3.72
N TYR A 130 10.55 19.14 -3.71
CA TYR A 130 10.30 18.34 -4.92
C TYR A 130 9.19 18.92 -5.82
N GLY A 131 8.22 19.60 -5.23
CA GLY A 131 7.07 20.17 -5.92
C GLY A 131 5.89 19.20 -6.05
N GLU A 132 4.69 19.74 -5.91
CA GLU A 132 3.44 18.94 -5.88
C GLU A 132 3.20 18.16 -7.18
N THR A 133 3.56 18.74 -8.34
CA THR A 133 3.40 18.07 -9.64
C THR A 133 4.28 16.83 -9.76
N VAL A 134 5.53 16.89 -9.31
CA VAL A 134 6.45 15.74 -9.31
C VAL A 134 5.91 14.64 -8.42
N LEU A 135 5.41 15.00 -7.24
CA LEU A 135 4.84 14.04 -6.29
C LEU A 135 3.57 13.38 -6.85
N LEU A 136 2.66 14.14 -7.47
CA LEU A 136 1.47 13.59 -8.13
C LEU A 136 1.82 12.59 -9.23
N ILE A 137 2.78 12.94 -10.09
CA ILE A 137 3.22 12.04 -11.18
C ILE A 137 3.87 10.78 -10.60
N ALA A 138 4.68 10.91 -9.56
CA ALA A 138 5.30 9.77 -8.90
C ALA A 138 4.26 8.83 -8.26
N ILE A 139 3.21 9.38 -7.63
CA ILE A 139 2.07 8.60 -7.12
C ILE A 139 1.39 7.85 -8.26
N LEU A 140 1.07 8.52 -9.38
CA LEU A 140 0.43 7.88 -10.52
C LEU A 140 1.27 6.76 -11.13
N ILE A 141 2.58 6.96 -11.28
CA ILE A 141 3.49 5.91 -11.76
C ILE A 141 3.45 4.69 -10.82
N ASN A 142 3.54 4.91 -9.51
CA ASN A 142 3.48 3.83 -8.53
C ASN A 142 2.12 3.10 -8.55
N LEU A 143 1.01 3.80 -8.73
CA LEU A 143 -0.32 3.17 -8.85
C LEU A 143 -0.42 2.29 -10.10
N VAL A 144 0.21 2.68 -11.22
CA VAL A 144 0.29 1.82 -12.41
C VAL A 144 1.08 0.55 -12.11
N ILE A 145 2.21 0.67 -11.40
CA ILE A 145 3.01 -0.49 -10.98
C ILE A 145 2.20 -1.39 -10.04
N VAL A 146 1.56 -0.82 -9.03
CA VAL A 146 0.69 -1.54 -8.09
C VAL A 146 -0.40 -2.30 -8.82
N TYR A 147 -1.10 -1.65 -9.75
CA TYR A 147 -2.14 -2.30 -10.55
C TYR A 147 -1.57 -3.47 -11.37
N GLY A 148 -0.42 -3.27 -12.01
CA GLY A 148 0.28 -4.30 -12.77
C GLY A 148 0.62 -5.52 -11.92
N VAL A 149 1.17 -5.31 -10.73
CA VAL A 149 1.51 -6.39 -9.78
C VAL A 149 0.24 -7.10 -9.30
N LEU A 150 -0.79 -6.38 -8.87
CA LEU A 150 -2.06 -6.97 -8.43
C LEU A 150 -2.69 -7.85 -9.52
N LYS A 151 -2.69 -7.39 -10.76
CA LYS A 151 -3.20 -8.15 -11.91
C LYS A 151 -2.35 -9.39 -12.21
N SER A 152 -1.07 -9.33 -11.93
CA SER A 152 -0.11 -10.42 -12.16
C SER A 152 -0.09 -11.47 -11.05
N LEU A 153 -0.80 -11.27 -9.92
CA LEU A 153 -0.81 -12.21 -8.79
C LEU A 153 -1.27 -13.63 -9.18
N GLY A 154 -2.26 -13.75 -10.09
CA GLY A 154 -2.72 -15.05 -10.58
C GLY A 154 -1.67 -15.84 -11.34
N PRO A 155 -1.05 -15.28 -12.38
CA PRO A 155 0.11 -15.85 -13.06
C PRO A 155 1.28 -16.17 -12.12
N ILE A 156 1.64 -15.26 -11.22
CA ILE A 156 2.74 -15.45 -10.25
C ILE A 156 2.44 -16.64 -9.33
N ALA A 157 1.22 -16.73 -8.79
CA ALA A 157 0.82 -17.85 -7.94
C ALA A 157 0.88 -19.20 -8.64
N ARG A 158 0.53 -19.24 -9.95
CA ARG A 158 0.64 -20.47 -10.78
C ARG A 158 2.09 -20.85 -11.02
N LEU A 159 2.97 -19.86 -11.24
CA LEU A 159 4.40 -20.10 -11.47
C LEU A 159 5.11 -20.65 -10.23
N LEU A 160 4.73 -20.16 -9.04
CA LEU A 160 5.27 -20.62 -7.76
C LEU A 160 4.84 -22.05 -7.43
N GLY A 161 3.70 -22.51 -7.93
CA GLY A 161 3.16 -23.84 -7.68
C GLY A 161 2.83 -24.12 -6.20
N PRO A 162 2.34 -25.33 -5.85
CA PRO A 162 1.98 -25.66 -4.47
C PRO A 162 3.16 -25.58 -3.49
N ALA A 163 4.35 -25.98 -3.92
CA ALA A 163 5.56 -25.96 -3.10
C ALA A 163 6.05 -24.54 -2.84
N GLY A 164 6.01 -23.66 -3.85
CA GLY A 164 6.37 -22.25 -3.69
C GLY A 164 5.40 -21.49 -2.80
N LEU A 165 4.12 -21.81 -2.86
CA LEU A 165 3.10 -21.21 -2.00
C LEU A 165 3.25 -21.60 -0.51
N ILE A 166 3.79 -22.80 -0.23
CA ILE A 166 4.11 -23.22 1.14
C ILE A 166 5.39 -22.54 1.64
N ALA A 167 6.39 -22.33 0.78
CA ALA A 167 7.64 -21.66 1.14
C ALA A 167 7.46 -20.15 1.39
N VAL A 168 6.36 -19.57 0.91
CA VAL A 168 6.03 -18.15 0.99
C VAL A 168 4.97 -17.87 2.10
N ARG A 169 4.48 -18.91 2.75
CA ARG A 169 3.65 -18.87 3.96
C ARG A 169 4.51 -18.82 5.21
#